data_8b71786242927ba33f436cb8e762877b
#
_entry.id   8b71786242927ba33f436cb8e762877b
#
_cell.length_a   1.000
_cell.length_b   1.000
_cell.length_c   1.000
_cell.angle_alpha   90.00
_cell.angle_beta   90.00
_cell.angle_gamma   90.00
#
_symmetry.space_group_name_H-M   'P 1'
#
loop_
_entity.id
_entity.type
_entity.pdbx_description
1 polymer ?
#
loop_
_entity_poly.entity_id
_entity_poly.type
_entity_poly.pdbx_seq_one_letter_code
_entity_poly.pdbx_strand_id
1 'polypeptide(L)'
;MYLCALKLIGMTGQKTPTALGTEKIGKLLMQYAIPAIIAMTASSLYNMVDSIFIGHGVGAMAISGLALTFPLMNLAAAFGSLVGVGAATLVSVKLGQKDYDTAQRVLGNVLVLNIIIGLAFTVVTLIFLDPILYFFGGSDATVGYARDYMVVILLGNVVTHLYLGLNAVLRSAGHPQKAMVATIATVVINTILDPVFIYGFGWGIQGAAIATITAQVIALAWQFKLFSNKEELLHFHKGIFRLKKKIVVDSLAIGMAPFLMNLAACFIVILINQGLQHHGGDLAIGAFGIVNRLVFLFVMIVMGLNQGMQPIAGYNYGAKQYPRVTKVLKITIYAATIVTTTGFLMGMFIPRLAVSIFTTHEELVRISAKGLRIVVMFFPIVGFQMVTSNFFQSIGMASKAIFLSVSRQPDTLSADSSTVLRATGSLDKYADFRSYSKLDCRDNALVAVQAIQESVCLTGLLRYSLGEMPTYTLHS
;
A
#
# COMPACT_ATOMS: atom_id res chain seq x y z
N MET A 1 6.35 27.59 15.79
CA MET A 1 7.04 26.82 14.76
C MET A 1 6.06 26.06 13.87
N TYR A 2 5.05 25.36 14.39
CA TYR A 2 4.02 24.61 13.67
C TYR A 2 3.18 25.47 12.70
N LEU A 3 2.74 26.65 13.13
CA LEU A 3 1.96 27.61 12.32
C LEU A 3 2.78 28.26 11.18
N CYS A 4 4.10 28.36 11.33
CA CYS A 4 5.00 28.87 10.28
C CYS A 4 5.25 27.85 9.16
N ALA A 5 5.37 26.55 9.50
CA ALA A 5 5.47 25.48 8.53
C ALA A 5 4.20 25.33 7.68
N LEU A 6 3.03 25.53 8.27
CA LEU A 6 1.73 25.53 7.59
C LEU A 6 1.55 26.72 6.63
N LYS A 7 2.11 27.90 6.96
CA LYS A 7 2.11 29.07 6.07
C LYS A 7 3.05 28.94 4.88
N LEU A 8 4.19 28.26 5.05
CA LEU A 8 5.17 28.01 3.98
C LEU A 8 4.66 27.06 2.88
N ILE A 9 3.66 26.21 3.20
CA ILE A 9 3.08 25.23 2.26
C ILE A 9 1.85 25.79 1.50
N GLY A 10 1.55 27.08 1.64
CA GLY A 10 0.47 27.74 0.87
C GLY A 10 -0.96 27.28 1.29
N MET A 11 -1.19 27.03 2.58
CA MET A 11 -2.47 26.56 3.13
C MET A 11 -3.53 27.68 3.29
N THR A 12 -3.60 28.62 2.38
CA THR A 12 -4.66 29.64 2.37
C THR A 12 -5.60 29.39 1.19
N GLY A 13 -6.73 28.82 1.46
CA GLY A 13 -7.87 28.71 0.53
C GLY A 13 -8.62 27.38 0.68
N GLN A 14 -9.83 27.42 1.21
CA GLN A 14 -10.79 26.32 1.11
C GLN A 14 -10.94 25.92 -0.36
N LYS A 15 -10.27 24.84 -0.78
CA LYS A 15 -10.46 24.30 -2.11
C LYS A 15 -11.69 23.41 -2.06
N THR A 16 -12.80 23.97 -2.52
CA THR A 16 -14.03 23.22 -2.76
C THR A 16 -13.74 22.00 -3.65
N PRO A 17 -14.51 20.89 -3.54
CA PRO A 17 -14.40 19.73 -4.44
C PRO A 17 -14.46 20.10 -5.92
N THR A 18 -15.04 21.24 -6.27
CA THR A 18 -15.08 21.81 -7.63
C THR A 18 -13.70 22.05 -8.23
N ALA A 19 -12.66 22.29 -7.42
CA ALA A 19 -11.29 22.43 -7.89
C ALA A 19 -10.78 21.15 -8.60
N LEU A 20 -11.27 19.96 -8.20
CA LEU A 20 -10.96 18.70 -8.86
C LEU A 20 -11.40 18.68 -10.35
N GLY A 21 -12.49 19.40 -10.69
CA GLY A 21 -13.03 19.51 -12.03
C GLY A 21 -12.50 20.69 -12.86
N THR A 22 -11.89 21.71 -12.24
CA THR A 22 -11.56 22.98 -12.91
C THR A 22 -10.07 23.29 -12.99
N GLU A 23 -9.26 22.94 -11.99
CA GLU A 23 -7.82 23.22 -11.99
C GLU A 23 -7.04 22.41 -13.04
N LYS A 24 -5.84 22.90 -13.43
CA LYS A 24 -4.93 22.19 -14.35
C LYS A 24 -4.51 20.84 -13.75
N ILE A 25 -4.66 19.74 -14.51
CA ILE A 25 -4.45 18.36 -14.02
C ILE A 25 -3.04 18.15 -13.44
N GLY A 26 -1.97 18.67 -14.09
CA GLY A 26 -0.61 18.50 -13.57
C GLY A 26 -0.41 19.15 -12.20
N LYS A 27 -0.91 20.38 -12.01
CA LYS A 27 -0.86 21.09 -10.73
C LYS A 27 -1.68 20.34 -9.67
N LEU A 28 -2.87 19.89 -10.03
CA LEU A 28 -3.76 19.14 -9.16
C LEU A 28 -3.14 17.81 -8.73
N LEU A 29 -2.57 17.05 -9.67
CA LEU A 29 -1.89 15.80 -9.36
C LEU A 29 -0.72 16.03 -8.37
N MET A 30 0.10 17.05 -8.56
CA MET A 30 1.18 17.37 -7.61
C MET A 30 0.63 17.72 -6.22
N GLN A 31 -0.46 18.49 -6.14
CA GLN A 31 -1.08 18.86 -4.86
C GLN A 31 -1.64 17.66 -4.07
N TYR A 32 -2.02 16.59 -4.76
CA TYR A 32 -2.53 15.37 -4.14
C TYR A 32 -1.45 14.30 -3.96
N ALA A 33 -0.58 14.13 -4.95
CA ALA A 33 0.44 13.10 -4.94
C ALA A 33 1.60 13.41 -3.96
N ILE A 34 2.08 14.66 -3.93
CA ILE A 34 3.20 15.02 -3.02
C ILE A 34 2.85 14.75 -1.55
N PRO A 35 1.69 15.22 -1.01
CA PRO A 35 1.29 14.87 0.34
C PRO A 35 1.16 13.37 0.57
N ALA A 36 0.62 12.62 -0.41
CA ALA A 36 0.48 11.17 -0.30
C ALA A 36 1.84 10.45 -0.31
N ILE A 37 2.78 10.87 -1.16
CA ILE A 37 4.15 10.32 -1.21
C ILE A 37 4.86 10.56 0.14
N ILE A 38 4.79 11.79 0.66
CA ILE A 38 5.39 12.12 1.96
C ILE A 38 4.79 11.25 3.07
N ALA A 39 3.46 11.10 3.10
CA ALA A 39 2.78 10.26 4.09
C ALA A 39 3.18 8.79 3.98
N MET A 40 3.25 8.23 2.77
CA MET A 40 3.64 6.83 2.53
C MET A 40 5.10 6.59 2.92
N THR A 41 6.00 7.48 2.54
CA THR A 41 7.42 7.39 2.88
C THR A 41 7.64 7.50 4.38
N ALA A 42 6.98 8.45 5.05
CA ALA A 42 7.04 8.60 6.49
C ALA A 42 6.53 7.35 7.23
N SER A 43 5.41 6.75 6.76
CA SER A 43 4.89 5.50 7.33
C SER A 43 5.85 4.33 7.14
N SER A 44 6.59 4.28 6.04
CA SER A 44 7.59 3.24 5.80
C SER A 44 8.80 3.38 6.73
N LEU A 45 9.30 4.62 6.89
CA LEU A 45 10.40 4.93 7.82
C LEU A 45 10.03 4.66 9.27
N TYR A 46 8.80 4.97 9.65
CA TYR A 46 8.28 4.70 10.99
C TYR A 46 8.36 3.20 11.34
N ASN A 47 7.88 2.29 10.48
CA ASN A 47 7.98 0.85 10.74
C ASN A 47 9.43 0.38 10.97
N MET A 48 10.40 1.05 10.35
CA MET A 48 11.80 0.77 10.56
C MET A 48 12.27 1.27 11.94
N VAL A 49 11.87 2.47 12.33
CA VAL A 49 12.21 3.08 13.63
C VAL A 49 11.62 2.27 14.79
N ASP A 50 10.36 1.86 14.70
CA ASP A 50 9.68 1.01 15.66
C ASP A 50 10.43 -0.32 15.87
N SER A 51 10.84 -0.97 14.77
CA SER A 51 11.66 -2.19 14.83
C SER A 51 13.01 -1.96 15.51
N ILE A 52 13.63 -0.78 15.35
CA ILE A 52 14.89 -0.42 16.02
C ILE A 52 14.68 -0.29 17.53
N PHE A 53 13.62 0.41 17.96
CA PHE A 53 13.31 0.55 19.38
C PHE A 53 13.01 -0.79 20.06
N ILE A 54 12.21 -1.66 19.41
CA ILE A 54 11.94 -3.01 19.91
C ILE A 54 13.23 -3.84 20.01
N GLY A 55 14.07 -3.78 18.97
CA GLY A 55 15.32 -4.54 18.93
C GLY A 55 16.29 -4.17 20.05
N HIS A 56 16.46 -2.87 20.35
CA HIS A 56 17.35 -2.40 21.39
C HIS A 56 16.73 -2.52 22.79
N GLY A 57 15.40 -2.39 22.90
CA GLY A 57 14.72 -2.36 24.19
C GLY A 57 14.29 -3.72 24.72
N VAL A 58 13.95 -4.65 23.83
CA VAL A 58 13.40 -5.96 24.22
C VAL A 58 14.33 -7.11 23.82
N GLY A 59 15.01 -6.97 22.68
CA GLY A 59 15.99 -7.92 22.22
C GLY A 59 15.64 -8.64 20.91
N ALA A 60 16.56 -9.51 20.45
CA ALA A 60 16.46 -10.17 19.14
C ALA A 60 15.24 -11.10 19.00
N MET A 61 14.84 -11.78 20.08
CA MET A 61 13.66 -12.66 20.07
C MET A 61 12.36 -11.89 19.86
N ALA A 62 12.27 -10.65 20.36
CA ALA A 62 11.13 -9.77 20.14
C ALA A 62 11.05 -9.30 18.69
N ILE A 63 12.19 -9.02 18.01
CA ILE A 63 12.20 -8.72 16.57
C ILE A 63 11.69 -9.92 15.77
N SER A 64 12.12 -11.13 16.12
CA SER A 64 11.64 -12.35 15.48
C SER A 64 10.14 -12.55 15.70
N GLY A 65 9.66 -12.29 16.92
CA GLY A 65 8.24 -12.27 17.24
C GLY A 65 7.46 -11.24 16.42
N LEU A 66 7.98 -10.02 16.30
CA LEU A 66 7.38 -8.97 15.47
C LEU A 66 7.31 -9.38 14.00
N ALA A 67 8.35 -10.05 13.47
CA ALA A 67 8.35 -10.52 12.09
C ALA A 67 7.23 -11.53 11.80
N LEU A 68 6.87 -12.38 12.76
CA LEU A 68 5.74 -13.31 12.66
C LEU A 68 4.38 -12.61 12.56
N THR A 69 4.27 -11.39 13.09
CA THR A 69 3.01 -10.63 13.06
C THR A 69 2.75 -9.96 11.71
N PHE A 70 3.78 -9.79 10.87
CA PHE A 70 3.70 -9.06 9.60
C PHE A 70 2.60 -9.55 8.65
N PRO A 71 2.45 -10.87 8.38
CA PRO A 71 1.37 -11.35 7.52
C PRO A 71 -0.02 -11.02 8.08
N LEU A 72 -0.19 -11.11 9.40
CA LEU A 72 -1.46 -10.82 10.06
C LEU A 72 -1.80 -9.33 10.04
N MET A 73 -0.80 -8.46 10.24
CA MET A 73 -0.95 -7.02 10.12
C MET A 73 -1.32 -6.61 8.68
N ASN A 74 -0.69 -7.23 7.67
CA ASN A 74 -1.03 -6.99 6.26
C ASN A 74 -2.45 -7.45 5.94
N LEU A 75 -2.89 -8.57 6.52
CA LEU A 75 -4.27 -9.05 6.37
C LEU A 75 -5.27 -8.08 7.01
N ALA A 76 -4.98 -7.58 8.21
CA ALA A 76 -5.80 -6.53 8.86
C ALA A 76 -5.87 -5.26 7.99
N ALA A 77 -4.73 -4.80 7.45
CA ALA A 77 -4.68 -3.67 6.54
C ALA A 77 -5.46 -3.92 5.24
N ALA A 78 -5.49 -5.16 4.74
CA ALA A 78 -6.29 -5.54 3.58
C ALA A 78 -7.79 -5.37 3.85
N PHE A 79 -8.29 -5.79 5.01
CA PHE A 79 -9.69 -5.56 5.42
C PHE A 79 -10.02 -4.07 5.61
N GLY A 80 -9.10 -3.30 6.20
CA GLY A 80 -9.25 -1.84 6.31
C GLY A 80 -9.30 -1.17 4.93
N SER A 81 -8.48 -1.60 3.98
CA SER A 81 -8.48 -1.07 2.61
C SER A 81 -9.71 -1.48 1.81
N LEU A 82 -10.27 -2.66 2.05
CA LEU A 82 -11.53 -3.11 1.46
C LEU A 82 -12.64 -2.07 1.64
N VAL A 83 -12.78 -1.55 2.84
CA VAL A 83 -13.79 -0.52 3.15
C VAL A 83 -13.30 0.88 2.76
N GLY A 84 -12.10 1.25 3.21
CA GLY A 84 -11.59 2.62 3.10
C GLY A 84 -11.38 3.06 1.65
N VAL A 85 -10.72 2.24 0.83
CA VAL A 85 -10.42 2.58 -0.57
C VAL A 85 -11.69 2.51 -1.43
N GLY A 86 -12.55 1.52 -1.20
CA GLY A 86 -13.81 1.40 -1.91
C GLY A 86 -14.71 2.61 -1.69
N ALA A 87 -14.86 3.00 -0.45
CA ALA A 87 -15.65 4.17 -0.08
C ALA A 87 -15.05 5.49 -0.59
N ALA A 88 -13.72 5.65 -0.50
CA ALA A 88 -13.02 6.84 -1.01
C ALA A 88 -13.26 7.03 -2.52
N THR A 89 -13.21 5.94 -3.29
CA THR A 89 -13.55 5.96 -4.71
C THR A 89 -15.01 6.36 -4.94
N LEU A 90 -15.93 5.73 -4.21
CA LEU A 90 -17.37 6.03 -4.34
C LEU A 90 -17.67 7.49 -3.99
N VAL A 91 -17.06 8.03 -2.92
CA VAL A 91 -17.14 9.45 -2.56
C VAL A 91 -16.68 10.33 -3.71
N SER A 92 -15.50 10.07 -4.29
CA SER A 92 -14.96 10.87 -5.39
C SER A 92 -15.89 10.91 -6.59
N VAL A 93 -16.41 9.74 -7.00
CA VAL A 93 -17.34 9.62 -8.14
C VAL A 93 -18.65 10.36 -7.85
N LYS A 94 -19.22 10.20 -6.64
CA LYS A 94 -20.48 10.86 -6.24
C LYS A 94 -20.33 12.38 -6.15
N LEU A 95 -19.21 12.87 -5.65
CA LEU A 95 -18.90 14.31 -5.66
C LEU A 95 -18.84 14.86 -7.09
N GLY A 96 -18.23 14.12 -8.03
CA GLY A 96 -18.21 14.46 -9.44
C GLY A 96 -19.59 14.48 -10.08
N GLN A 97 -20.48 13.56 -9.68
CA GLN A 97 -21.89 13.52 -10.09
C GLN A 97 -22.75 14.61 -9.42
N LYS A 98 -22.19 15.38 -8.49
CA LYS A 98 -22.90 16.34 -7.63
C LYS A 98 -23.97 15.68 -6.72
N ASP A 99 -23.86 14.38 -6.50
CA ASP A 99 -24.72 13.60 -5.59
C ASP A 99 -24.15 13.67 -4.17
N TYR A 100 -24.29 14.84 -3.55
CA TYR A 100 -23.72 15.13 -2.24
C TYR A 100 -24.38 14.33 -1.11
N ASP A 101 -25.68 14.02 -1.23
CA ASP A 101 -26.41 13.20 -0.24
C ASP A 101 -25.85 11.79 -0.18
N THR A 102 -25.64 11.15 -1.33
CA THR A 102 -25.02 9.83 -1.37
C THR A 102 -23.56 9.87 -0.88
N ALA A 103 -22.76 10.87 -1.30
CA ALA A 103 -21.39 11.02 -0.82
C ALA A 103 -21.32 11.14 0.71
N GLN A 104 -22.24 11.87 1.31
CA GLN A 104 -22.34 12.04 2.75
C GLN A 104 -22.77 10.75 3.46
N ARG A 105 -23.71 10.00 2.88
CA ARG A 105 -24.10 8.67 3.39
C ARG A 105 -22.97 7.65 3.31
N VAL A 106 -22.09 7.73 2.28
CA VAL A 106 -20.90 6.89 2.20
C VAL A 106 -19.99 7.15 3.40
N LEU A 107 -19.78 8.40 3.82
CA LEU A 107 -18.98 8.73 5.01
C LEU A 107 -19.50 8.00 6.27
N GLY A 108 -20.83 8.02 6.52
CA GLY A 108 -21.42 7.30 7.66
C GLY A 108 -21.31 5.77 7.52
N ASN A 109 -21.52 5.25 6.30
CA ASN A 109 -21.43 3.81 6.04
C ASN A 109 -20.00 3.29 6.22
N VAL A 110 -18.96 4.08 5.87
CA VAL A 110 -17.55 3.74 6.13
C VAL A 110 -17.29 3.50 7.61
N LEU A 111 -17.81 4.36 8.48
CA LEU A 111 -17.62 4.21 9.92
C LEU A 111 -18.24 2.91 10.42
N VAL A 112 -19.50 2.68 10.08
CA VAL A 112 -20.21 1.48 10.52
C VAL A 112 -19.57 0.20 9.98
N LEU A 113 -19.22 0.18 8.68
CA LEU A 113 -18.55 -0.97 8.07
C LEU A 113 -17.18 -1.26 8.68
N ASN A 114 -16.35 -0.23 8.93
CA ASN A 114 -15.05 -0.42 9.58
C ASN A 114 -15.18 -0.94 11.00
N ILE A 115 -16.22 -0.51 11.75
CA ILE A 115 -16.49 -1.07 13.09
C ILE A 115 -16.89 -2.54 12.97
N ILE A 116 -17.84 -2.89 12.10
CA ILE A 116 -18.33 -4.27 11.95
C ILE A 116 -17.20 -5.20 11.50
N ILE A 117 -16.51 -4.84 10.43
CA ILE A 117 -15.44 -5.67 9.84
C ILE A 117 -14.24 -5.72 10.79
N GLY A 118 -13.89 -4.58 11.41
CA GLY A 118 -12.79 -4.51 12.38
C GLY A 118 -13.07 -5.39 13.62
N LEU A 119 -14.28 -5.34 14.18
CA LEU A 119 -14.68 -6.19 15.30
C LEU A 119 -14.72 -7.67 14.90
N ALA A 120 -15.32 -7.99 13.74
CA ALA A 120 -15.39 -9.37 13.28
C ALA A 120 -13.97 -9.95 13.07
N PHE A 121 -13.08 -9.21 12.41
CA PHE A 121 -11.68 -9.61 12.23
C PHE A 121 -10.97 -9.77 13.58
N THR A 122 -11.13 -8.82 14.49
CA THR A 122 -10.52 -8.89 15.82
C THR A 122 -10.96 -10.13 16.59
N VAL A 123 -12.27 -10.40 16.66
CA VAL A 123 -12.80 -11.55 17.41
C VAL A 123 -12.31 -12.86 16.81
N VAL A 124 -12.42 -13.03 15.48
CA VAL A 124 -11.98 -14.25 14.80
C VAL A 124 -10.47 -14.46 14.99
N THR A 125 -9.68 -13.40 14.81
CA THR A 125 -8.23 -13.50 14.91
C THR A 125 -7.77 -13.75 16.37
N LEU A 126 -8.40 -13.17 17.36
CA LEU A 126 -8.06 -13.42 18.77
C LEU A 126 -8.34 -14.87 19.17
N ILE A 127 -9.45 -15.46 18.69
CA ILE A 127 -9.78 -16.88 18.99
C ILE A 127 -8.73 -17.83 18.40
N PHE A 128 -8.21 -17.54 17.21
CA PHE A 128 -7.26 -18.39 16.50
C PHE A 128 -5.83 -17.84 16.50
N LEU A 129 -5.49 -16.90 17.39
CA LEU A 129 -4.22 -16.19 17.36
C LEU A 129 -3.01 -17.12 17.43
N ASP A 130 -2.98 -18.02 18.42
CA ASP A 130 -1.87 -18.94 18.61
C ASP A 130 -1.70 -19.92 17.46
N PRO A 131 -2.75 -20.65 17.01
CA PRO A 131 -2.66 -21.47 15.81
C PRO A 131 -2.14 -20.71 14.58
N ILE A 132 -2.56 -19.46 14.38
CA ILE A 132 -2.12 -18.62 13.25
C ILE A 132 -0.63 -18.28 13.38
N LEU A 133 -0.16 -17.92 14.59
CA LEU A 133 1.25 -17.58 14.82
C LEU A 133 2.16 -18.78 14.63
N TYR A 134 1.76 -19.98 15.10
CA TYR A 134 2.49 -21.21 14.83
C TYR A 134 2.48 -21.59 13.35
N PHE A 135 1.36 -21.41 12.65
CA PHE A 135 1.26 -21.63 11.20
C PHE A 135 2.21 -20.73 10.41
N PHE A 136 2.47 -19.49 10.88
CA PHE A 136 3.43 -18.58 10.27
C PHE A 136 4.90 -18.88 10.61
N GLY A 137 5.16 -20.00 11.31
CA GLY A 137 6.51 -20.46 11.64
C GLY A 137 7.00 -20.00 13.00
N GLY A 138 6.09 -19.62 13.90
CA GLY A 138 6.42 -19.30 15.29
C GLY A 138 6.96 -20.52 16.05
N SER A 139 7.95 -20.27 16.90
CA SER A 139 8.45 -21.23 17.90
C SER A 139 8.00 -20.82 19.29
N ASP A 140 8.08 -21.74 20.27
CA ASP A 140 7.75 -21.46 21.68
C ASP A 140 8.51 -20.25 22.24
N ALA A 141 9.71 -19.97 21.72
CA ALA A 141 10.52 -18.83 22.11
C ALA A 141 10.04 -17.48 21.52
N THR A 142 9.34 -17.48 20.39
CA THR A 142 8.97 -16.24 19.67
C THR A 142 7.48 -15.96 19.70
N VAL A 143 6.61 -16.97 19.81
CA VAL A 143 5.14 -16.84 19.83
C VAL A 143 4.67 -15.96 20.99
N GLY A 144 5.32 -16.04 22.18
CA GLY A 144 4.99 -15.19 23.33
C GLY A 144 5.07 -13.70 23.00
N TYR A 145 6.17 -13.26 22.39
CA TYR A 145 6.34 -11.86 21.97
C TYR A 145 5.37 -11.45 20.87
N ALA A 146 5.15 -12.33 19.89
CA ALA A 146 4.19 -12.08 18.81
C ALA A 146 2.75 -11.94 19.35
N ARG A 147 2.35 -12.79 20.30
CA ARG A 147 1.05 -12.74 20.97
C ARG A 147 0.88 -11.43 21.72
N ASP A 148 1.85 -11.07 22.56
CA ASP A 148 1.81 -9.86 23.39
C ASP A 148 1.63 -8.61 22.54
N TYR A 149 2.32 -8.51 21.42
CA TYR A 149 2.16 -7.44 20.46
C TYR A 149 0.78 -7.47 19.78
N MET A 150 0.41 -8.64 19.23
CA MET A 150 -0.80 -8.78 18.42
C MET A 150 -2.08 -8.61 19.21
N VAL A 151 -2.15 -9.03 20.46
CA VAL A 151 -3.34 -8.81 21.30
C VAL A 151 -3.65 -7.32 21.40
N VAL A 152 -2.65 -6.48 21.66
CA VAL A 152 -2.83 -5.03 21.76
C VAL A 152 -3.25 -4.44 20.41
N ILE A 153 -2.58 -4.81 19.33
CA ILE A 153 -2.91 -4.34 17.96
C ILE A 153 -4.34 -4.75 17.59
N LEU A 154 -4.76 -5.98 17.88
CA LEU A 154 -6.10 -6.47 17.56
C LEU A 154 -7.18 -5.75 18.39
N LEU A 155 -6.94 -5.48 19.66
CA LEU A 155 -7.87 -4.67 20.48
C LEU A 155 -8.02 -3.25 19.91
N GLY A 156 -6.94 -2.67 19.38
CA GLY A 156 -6.94 -1.39 18.71
C GLY A 156 -7.36 -1.42 17.22
N ASN A 157 -7.61 -2.58 16.65
CA ASN A 157 -7.80 -2.74 15.20
C ASN A 157 -8.97 -1.92 14.63
N VAL A 158 -10.07 -1.79 15.39
CA VAL A 158 -11.20 -0.93 15.00
C VAL A 158 -10.76 0.53 14.86
N VAL A 159 -9.89 1.02 15.77
CA VAL A 159 -9.32 2.37 15.68
C VAL A 159 -8.48 2.51 14.41
N THR A 160 -7.65 1.53 14.12
CA THR A 160 -6.82 1.49 12.90
C THR A 160 -7.67 1.55 11.64
N HIS A 161 -8.73 0.73 11.55
CA HIS A 161 -9.63 0.71 10.40
C HIS A 161 -10.37 2.04 10.23
N LEU A 162 -10.90 2.61 11.31
CA LEU A 162 -11.55 3.91 11.29
C LEU A 162 -10.60 5.02 10.85
N TYR A 163 -9.40 5.06 11.43
CA TYR A 163 -8.36 6.03 11.08
C TYR A 163 -8.00 5.96 9.60
N LEU A 164 -7.71 4.77 9.06
CA LEU A 164 -7.36 4.57 7.66
C LEU A 164 -8.53 4.90 6.72
N GLY A 165 -9.74 4.47 7.07
CA GLY A 165 -10.95 4.73 6.30
C GLY A 165 -11.28 6.22 6.20
N LEU A 166 -11.27 6.95 7.31
CA LEU A 166 -11.49 8.39 7.33
C LEU A 166 -10.37 9.16 6.63
N ASN A 167 -9.12 8.70 6.74
CA ASN A 167 -7.99 9.29 6.02
C ASN A 167 -8.18 9.19 4.50
N ALA A 168 -8.66 8.05 4.01
CA ALA A 168 -8.97 7.85 2.59
C ALA A 168 -10.12 8.77 2.13
N VAL A 169 -11.18 8.91 2.95
CA VAL A 169 -12.30 9.82 2.66
C VAL A 169 -11.86 11.28 2.68
N LEU A 170 -10.97 11.71 3.61
CA LEU A 170 -10.42 13.06 3.62
C LEU A 170 -9.73 13.44 2.30
N ARG A 171 -8.93 12.52 1.76
CA ARG A 171 -8.30 12.74 0.44
C ARG A 171 -9.33 12.91 -0.66
N SER A 172 -10.33 12.05 -0.67
CA SER A 172 -11.42 12.06 -1.66
C SER A 172 -12.35 13.26 -1.54
N ALA A 173 -12.50 13.79 -0.32
CA ALA A 173 -13.26 15.01 -0.03
C ALA A 173 -12.53 16.31 -0.45
N GLY A 174 -11.31 16.23 -0.97
CA GLY A 174 -10.57 17.41 -1.41
C GLY A 174 -9.51 17.91 -0.42
N HIS A 175 -9.22 17.16 0.64
CA HIS A 175 -8.31 17.57 1.71
C HIS A 175 -7.05 16.66 1.83
N PRO A 176 -6.23 16.49 0.76
CA PRO A 176 -5.06 15.62 0.80
C PRO A 176 -4.01 16.07 1.84
N GLN A 177 -3.88 17.36 2.06
CA GLN A 177 -2.96 17.92 3.06
C GLN A 177 -3.39 17.60 4.49
N LYS A 178 -4.70 17.68 4.81
CA LYS A 178 -5.22 17.26 6.12
C LYS A 178 -4.98 15.76 6.34
N ALA A 179 -5.18 14.94 5.31
CA ALA A 179 -4.88 13.51 5.38
C ALA A 179 -3.38 13.22 5.61
N MET A 180 -2.48 13.94 4.93
CA MET A 180 -1.04 13.85 5.18
C MET A 180 -0.69 14.25 6.62
N VAL A 181 -1.22 15.37 7.11
CA VAL A 181 -0.96 15.83 8.48
C VAL A 181 -1.40 14.79 9.51
N ALA A 182 -2.56 14.14 9.31
CA ALA A 182 -3.00 13.03 10.17
C ALA A 182 -1.96 11.90 10.21
N THR A 183 -1.45 11.50 9.04
CA THR A 183 -0.46 10.42 8.96
C THR A 183 0.88 10.84 9.57
N ILE A 184 1.39 12.03 9.29
CA ILE A 184 2.64 12.52 9.86
C ILE A 184 2.51 12.69 11.39
N ALA A 185 1.38 13.18 11.87
CA ALA A 185 1.13 13.29 13.31
C ALA A 185 1.16 11.91 13.99
N THR A 186 0.53 10.90 13.37
CA THR A 186 0.58 9.52 13.89
C THR A 186 2.03 9.01 13.96
N VAL A 187 2.83 9.22 12.92
CA VAL A 187 4.24 8.80 12.88
C VAL A 187 5.05 9.50 13.97
N VAL A 188 4.93 10.83 14.09
CA VAL A 188 5.69 11.62 15.08
C VAL A 188 5.30 11.26 16.51
N ILE A 189 4.00 11.18 16.79
CA ILE A 189 3.49 10.85 18.12
C ILE A 189 3.96 9.44 18.51
N ASN A 190 3.85 8.48 17.63
CA ASN A 190 4.29 7.11 17.90
C ASN A 190 5.80 7.05 18.15
N THR A 191 6.64 7.65 17.29
CA THR A 191 8.11 7.70 17.47
C THR A 191 8.52 8.32 18.83
N ILE A 192 7.71 9.26 19.37
CA ILE A 192 7.95 9.84 20.70
C ILE A 192 7.46 8.89 21.79
N LEU A 193 6.32 8.21 21.60
CA LEU A 193 5.73 7.33 22.61
C LEU A 193 6.45 5.98 22.71
N ASP A 194 7.05 5.47 21.63
CA ASP A 194 7.77 4.20 21.62
C ASP A 194 8.84 4.13 22.73
N PRO A 195 9.82 5.05 22.81
CA PRO A 195 10.82 5.00 23.87
C PRO A 195 10.22 5.20 25.26
N VAL A 196 9.16 5.97 25.40
CA VAL A 196 8.49 6.19 26.68
C VAL A 196 7.84 4.91 27.18
N PHE A 197 7.14 4.17 26.33
CA PHE A 197 6.43 2.96 26.74
C PHE A 197 7.35 1.75 26.80
N ILE A 198 8.30 1.63 25.88
CA ILE A 198 9.23 0.50 25.83
C ILE A 198 10.23 0.58 26.97
N TYR A 199 10.90 1.73 27.14
CA TYR A 199 11.98 1.90 28.13
C TYR A 199 11.51 2.56 29.42
N GLY A 200 10.70 3.64 29.32
CA GLY A 200 10.27 4.42 30.49
C GLY A 200 9.33 3.65 31.40
N PHE A 201 8.31 3.00 30.85
CA PHE A 201 7.38 2.15 31.58
C PHE A 201 7.80 0.68 31.63
N GLY A 202 8.77 0.26 30.84
CA GLY A 202 9.24 -1.13 30.81
C GLY A 202 8.24 -2.11 30.22
N TRP A 203 7.27 -1.65 29.39
CA TRP A 203 6.23 -2.50 28.79
C TRP A 203 6.72 -3.32 27.58
N GLY A 204 8.01 -3.20 27.22
CA GLY A 204 8.61 -4.00 26.16
C GLY A 204 7.85 -3.92 24.84
N ILE A 205 7.62 -5.07 24.20
CA ILE A 205 6.96 -5.14 22.88
C ILE A 205 5.48 -4.70 22.95
N GLN A 206 4.80 -4.91 24.06
CA GLN A 206 3.44 -4.40 24.26
C GLN A 206 3.42 -2.88 24.26
N GLY A 207 4.47 -2.23 24.81
CA GLY A 207 4.64 -0.79 24.80
C GLY A 207 4.64 -0.20 23.39
N ALA A 208 5.35 -0.81 22.45
CA ALA A 208 5.33 -0.41 21.05
C ALA A 208 3.93 -0.50 20.42
N ALA A 209 3.21 -1.59 20.68
CA ALA A 209 1.85 -1.75 20.19
C ALA A 209 0.89 -0.69 20.78
N ILE A 210 1.00 -0.40 22.08
CA ILE A 210 0.20 0.64 22.77
C ILE A 210 0.53 2.03 22.21
N ALA A 211 1.81 2.34 21.93
CA ALA A 211 2.23 3.59 21.34
C ALA A 211 1.58 3.78 19.95
N THR A 212 1.59 2.73 19.13
CA THR A 212 0.95 2.73 17.81
C THR A 212 -0.55 3.03 17.91
N ILE A 213 -1.28 2.32 18.74
CA ILE A 213 -2.73 2.52 18.90
C ILE A 213 -3.03 3.89 19.49
N THR A 214 -2.26 4.34 20.49
CA THR A 214 -2.44 5.67 21.10
C THR A 214 -2.24 6.79 20.07
N ALA A 215 -1.20 6.71 19.24
CA ALA A 215 -0.98 7.67 18.16
C ALA A 215 -2.14 7.70 17.14
N GLN A 216 -2.69 6.54 16.81
CA GLN A 216 -3.84 6.42 15.93
C GLN A 216 -5.12 6.95 16.55
N VAL A 217 -5.35 6.74 17.86
CA VAL A 217 -6.49 7.31 18.60
C VAL A 217 -6.46 8.84 18.55
N ILE A 218 -5.29 9.45 18.80
CA ILE A 218 -5.13 10.91 18.74
C ILE A 218 -5.41 11.44 17.34
N ALA A 219 -4.86 10.79 16.31
CA ALA A 219 -5.10 11.17 14.92
C ALA A 219 -6.57 10.97 14.52
N LEU A 220 -7.20 9.88 14.96
CA LEU A 220 -8.61 9.60 14.73
C LEU A 220 -9.51 10.67 15.40
N ALA A 221 -9.22 11.04 16.64
CA ALA A 221 -9.95 12.10 17.34
C ALA A 221 -9.88 13.43 16.59
N TRP A 222 -8.69 13.74 16.03
CA TRP A 222 -8.54 14.92 15.17
C TRP A 222 -9.35 14.82 13.88
N GLN A 223 -9.38 13.65 13.23
CA GLN A 223 -10.21 13.41 12.04
C GLN A 223 -11.70 13.54 12.36
N PHE A 224 -12.16 13.01 13.50
CA PHE A 224 -13.54 13.21 13.96
C PHE A 224 -13.87 14.70 14.13
N LYS A 225 -12.96 15.49 14.72
CA LYS A 225 -13.13 16.95 14.83
C LYS A 225 -13.27 17.62 13.46
N LEU A 226 -12.47 17.20 12.47
CA LEU A 226 -12.55 17.74 11.11
C LEU A 226 -13.92 17.44 10.45
N PHE A 227 -14.40 16.21 10.55
CA PHE A 227 -15.71 15.82 10.00
C PHE A 227 -16.91 16.31 10.85
N SER A 228 -16.69 16.82 12.04
CA SER A 228 -17.74 17.45 12.86
C SER A 228 -18.01 18.89 12.46
N ASN A 229 -17.16 19.52 11.65
CA ASN A 229 -17.36 20.89 11.17
C ASN A 229 -18.48 20.88 10.10
N LYS A 230 -19.60 21.56 10.42
CA LYS A 230 -20.76 21.65 9.52
C LYS A 230 -20.53 22.52 8.27
N GLU A 231 -19.47 23.32 8.25
CA GLU A 231 -19.09 24.12 7.07
C GLU A 231 -18.46 23.26 5.96
N GLU A 232 -17.93 22.07 6.32
CA GLU A 232 -17.37 21.15 5.34
C GLU A 232 -18.49 20.41 4.61
N LEU A 233 -18.30 20.14 3.31
CA LEU A 233 -19.30 19.49 2.47
C LEU A 233 -19.64 18.09 3.00
N LEU A 234 -18.64 17.36 3.44
CA LEU A 234 -18.83 16.04 4.10
C LEU A 234 -18.65 16.21 5.60
N HIS A 235 -19.73 16.13 6.35
CA HIS A 235 -19.73 16.24 7.81
C HIS A 235 -20.67 15.22 8.47
N PHE A 236 -20.49 14.96 9.73
CA PHE A 236 -21.33 14.06 10.49
C PHE A 236 -22.69 14.71 10.80
N HIS A 237 -23.77 14.00 10.50
CA HIS A 237 -25.13 14.35 10.91
C HIS A 237 -25.97 13.11 11.20
N LYS A 238 -27.09 13.30 11.90
CA LYS A 238 -28.00 12.20 12.23
C LYS A 238 -28.58 11.61 10.93
N GLY A 239 -28.51 10.28 10.79
CA GLY A 239 -29.12 9.56 9.65
C GLY A 239 -28.12 9.04 8.61
N ILE A 240 -26.84 9.49 8.60
CA ILE A 240 -25.85 8.94 7.66
C ILE A 240 -25.34 7.54 8.04
N PHE A 241 -25.50 7.15 9.31
CA PHE A 241 -25.01 5.87 9.85
C PHE A 241 -25.89 4.68 9.48
N ARG A 242 -27.07 4.90 8.88
CA ARG A 242 -27.92 3.81 8.39
C ARG A 242 -27.27 3.18 7.16
N LEU A 243 -26.94 1.89 7.28
CA LEU A 243 -26.38 1.12 6.16
C LEU A 243 -27.38 1.04 5.01
N LYS A 244 -26.97 1.47 3.83
CA LYS A 244 -27.70 1.28 2.59
C LYS A 244 -27.06 0.17 1.78
N LYS A 245 -27.79 -0.92 1.51
CA LYS A 245 -27.30 -2.10 0.79
C LYS A 245 -26.52 -1.74 -0.48
N LYS A 246 -27.03 -0.82 -1.30
CA LYS A 246 -26.35 -0.39 -2.53
C LYS A 246 -24.98 0.24 -2.24
N ILE A 247 -24.89 1.17 -1.26
CA ILE A 247 -23.62 1.82 -0.88
C ILE A 247 -22.63 0.79 -0.34
N VAL A 248 -23.09 -0.14 0.50
CA VAL A 248 -22.27 -1.21 1.06
C VAL A 248 -21.70 -2.10 -0.04
N VAL A 249 -22.55 -2.60 -0.93
CA VAL A 249 -22.15 -3.49 -2.03
C VAL A 249 -21.19 -2.78 -2.98
N ASP A 250 -21.50 -1.55 -3.40
CA ASP A 250 -20.64 -0.78 -4.31
C ASP A 250 -19.26 -0.51 -3.68
N SER A 251 -19.22 -0.11 -2.39
CA SER A 251 -17.96 0.15 -1.68
C SER A 251 -17.12 -1.12 -1.54
N LEU A 252 -17.73 -2.24 -1.13
CA LEU A 252 -17.00 -3.50 -0.97
C LEU A 252 -16.57 -4.07 -2.32
N ALA A 253 -17.38 -3.97 -3.36
CA ALA A 253 -17.01 -4.42 -4.71
C ALA A 253 -15.77 -3.69 -5.24
N ILE A 254 -15.72 -2.36 -5.08
CA ILE A 254 -14.56 -1.55 -5.50
C ILE A 254 -13.33 -1.88 -4.64
N GLY A 255 -13.51 -2.04 -3.33
CA GLY A 255 -12.44 -2.36 -2.39
C GLY A 255 -11.92 -3.79 -2.48
N MET A 256 -12.64 -4.69 -3.18
CA MET A 256 -12.21 -6.08 -3.37
C MET A 256 -10.88 -6.17 -4.15
N ALA A 257 -10.63 -5.25 -5.09
CA ALA A 257 -9.40 -5.26 -5.88
C ALA A 257 -8.12 -5.08 -4.99
N PRO A 258 -7.98 -4.03 -4.16
CA PRO A 258 -6.83 -3.91 -3.27
C PRO A 258 -6.81 -4.98 -2.17
N PHE A 259 -7.97 -5.47 -1.73
CA PHE A 259 -8.05 -6.56 -0.77
C PHE A 259 -7.40 -7.84 -1.33
N LEU A 260 -7.83 -8.29 -2.51
CA LEU A 260 -7.27 -9.49 -3.15
C LEU A 260 -5.80 -9.32 -3.50
N MET A 261 -5.38 -8.11 -3.91
CA MET A 261 -3.97 -7.82 -4.18
C MET A 261 -3.10 -7.97 -2.92
N ASN A 262 -3.53 -7.41 -1.78
CA ASN A 262 -2.80 -7.53 -0.52
C ASN A 262 -2.80 -8.99 -0.01
N LEU A 263 -3.93 -9.70 -0.13
CA LEU A 263 -4.03 -11.11 0.24
C LEU A 263 -3.05 -11.97 -0.59
N ALA A 264 -3.03 -11.78 -1.90
CA ALA A 264 -2.12 -12.51 -2.77
C ALA A 264 -0.64 -12.14 -2.50
N ALA A 265 -0.33 -10.86 -2.20
CA ALA A 265 1.02 -10.45 -1.81
C ALA A 265 1.49 -11.15 -0.53
N CYS A 266 0.60 -11.36 0.46
CA CYS A 266 0.92 -12.13 1.66
C CYS A 266 1.31 -13.58 1.33
N PHE A 267 0.53 -14.26 0.49
CA PHE A 267 0.85 -15.63 0.06
C PHE A 267 2.18 -15.72 -0.67
N ILE A 268 2.47 -14.76 -1.56
CA ILE A 268 3.73 -14.72 -2.31
C ILE A 268 4.92 -14.57 -1.38
N VAL A 269 4.86 -13.66 -0.41
CA VAL A 269 5.96 -13.47 0.55
C VAL A 269 6.22 -14.75 1.36
N ILE A 270 5.16 -15.47 1.76
CA ILE A 270 5.29 -16.74 2.47
C ILE A 270 5.99 -17.79 1.58
N LEU A 271 5.56 -17.93 0.33
CA LEU A 271 6.15 -18.89 -0.62
C LEU A 271 7.61 -18.56 -0.94
N ILE A 272 7.93 -17.29 -1.14
CA ILE A 272 9.31 -16.84 -1.40
C ILE A 272 10.19 -17.15 -0.18
N ASN A 273 9.75 -16.80 1.03
CA ASN A 273 10.53 -17.05 2.24
C ASN A 273 10.78 -18.56 2.45
N GLN A 274 9.78 -19.42 2.25
CA GLN A 274 9.94 -20.88 2.34
C GLN A 274 10.92 -21.39 1.28
N GLY A 275 10.82 -20.90 0.04
CA GLY A 275 11.74 -21.27 -1.04
C GLY A 275 13.17 -20.84 -0.76
N LEU A 276 13.39 -19.63 -0.26
CA LEU A 276 14.70 -19.10 0.09
C LEU A 276 15.34 -19.86 1.25
N GLN A 277 14.56 -20.21 2.27
CA GLN A 277 15.03 -20.99 3.41
C GLN A 277 15.53 -22.36 2.98
N HIS A 278 14.77 -23.02 2.09
CA HIS A 278 15.11 -24.39 1.63
C HIS A 278 16.34 -24.44 0.74
N HIS A 279 16.61 -23.41 -0.09
CA HIS A 279 17.66 -23.45 -1.12
C HIS A 279 18.87 -22.55 -0.84
N GLY A 280 18.74 -21.52 0.00
CA GLY A 280 19.78 -20.50 0.19
C GLY A 280 20.14 -20.17 1.64
N GLY A 281 19.43 -20.76 2.61
CA GLY A 281 19.64 -20.52 4.03
C GLY A 281 19.45 -19.06 4.46
N ASP A 282 19.98 -18.74 5.64
CA ASP A 282 19.77 -17.43 6.29
C ASP A 282 20.34 -16.24 5.49
N LEU A 283 21.44 -16.45 4.76
CA LEU A 283 22.07 -15.43 3.92
C LEU A 283 21.17 -15.00 2.75
N ALA A 284 20.42 -15.95 2.15
CA ALA A 284 19.49 -15.66 1.06
C ALA A 284 18.28 -14.89 1.57
N ILE A 285 17.77 -15.21 2.76
CA ILE A 285 16.67 -14.47 3.42
C ILE A 285 17.11 -13.04 3.74
N GLY A 286 18.32 -12.87 4.29
CA GLY A 286 18.90 -11.57 4.57
C GLY A 286 19.07 -10.71 3.31
N ALA A 287 19.58 -11.33 2.23
CA ALA A 287 19.74 -10.68 0.93
C ALA A 287 18.40 -10.23 0.35
N PHE A 288 17.38 -11.08 0.39
CA PHE A 288 16.02 -10.75 -0.06
C PHE A 288 15.42 -9.61 0.78
N GLY A 289 15.67 -9.61 2.09
CA GLY A 289 15.24 -8.51 2.98
C GLY A 289 15.81 -7.16 2.56
N ILE A 290 17.10 -7.09 2.19
CA ILE A 290 17.74 -5.85 1.70
C ILE A 290 17.15 -5.43 0.35
N VAL A 291 17.03 -6.37 -0.60
CA VAL A 291 16.44 -6.12 -1.93
C VAL A 291 15.01 -5.59 -1.78
N ASN A 292 14.20 -6.23 -0.95
CA ASN A 292 12.81 -5.83 -0.74
C ASN A 292 12.69 -4.42 -0.16
N ARG A 293 13.57 -4.02 0.77
CA ARG A 293 13.59 -2.65 1.32
C ARG A 293 13.89 -1.60 0.25
N LEU A 294 14.86 -1.87 -0.63
CA LEU A 294 15.20 -0.97 -1.74
C LEU A 294 14.05 -0.83 -2.74
N VAL A 295 13.45 -1.96 -3.13
CA VAL A 295 12.29 -2.01 -4.03
C VAL A 295 11.10 -1.28 -3.43
N PHE A 296 10.83 -1.50 -2.14
CA PHE A 296 9.70 -0.92 -1.43
C PHE A 296 9.73 0.61 -1.40
N LEU A 297 10.93 1.22 -1.38
CA LEU A 297 11.10 2.68 -1.46
C LEU A 297 10.44 3.24 -2.74
N PHE A 298 10.73 2.65 -3.90
CA PHE A 298 10.18 3.08 -5.19
C PHE A 298 8.68 2.77 -5.28
N VAL A 299 8.27 1.61 -4.77
CA VAL A 299 6.85 1.20 -4.71
C VAL A 299 6.03 2.19 -3.89
N MET A 300 6.54 2.69 -2.74
CA MET A 300 5.86 3.68 -1.92
C MET A 300 5.64 5.01 -2.65
N ILE A 301 6.60 5.44 -3.47
CA ILE A 301 6.43 6.65 -4.30
C ILE A 301 5.31 6.44 -5.32
N VAL A 302 5.29 5.29 -6.01
CA VAL A 302 4.23 4.95 -6.97
C VAL A 302 2.86 4.83 -6.29
N MET A 303 2.81 4.24 -5.09
CA MET A 303 1.58 4.17 -4.28
C MET A 303 1.08 5.57 -3.90
N GLY A 304 1.97 6.48 -3.54
CA GLY A 304 1.62 7.88 -3.28
C GLY A 304 1.07 8.58 -4.53
N LEU A 305 1.68 8.36 -5.71
CA LEU A 305 1.16 8.86 -6.99
C LEU A 305 -0.26 8.33 -7.26
N ASN A 306 -0.50 7.05 -7.03
CA ASN A 306 -1.80 6.40 -7.20
C ASN A 306 -2.86 6.98 -6.24
N GLN A 307 -2.50 7.18 -4.97
CA GLN A 307 -3.38 7.81 -3.99
C GLN A 307 -3.73 9.27 -4.36
N GLY A 308 -2.80 9.97 -5.01
CA GLY A 308 -3.06 11.32 -5.54
C GLY A 308 -3.95 11.30 -6.78
N MET A 309 -3.77 10.33 -7.67
CA MET A 309 -4.57 10.16 -8.90
C MET A 309 -6.03 9.80 -8.58
N GLN A 310 -6.26 8.94 -7.60
CA GLN A 310 -7.56 8.33 -7.29
C GLN A 310 -8.71 9.35 -7.16
N PRO A 311 -8.65 10.39 -6.31
CA PRO A 311 -9.74 11.36 -6.17
C PRO A 311 -9.95 12.18 -7.44
N ILE A 312 -8.87 12.50 -8.19
CA ILE A 312 -8.95 13.28 -9.42
C ILE A 312 -9.64 12.46 -10.53
N ALA A 313 -9.23 11.22 -10.72
CA ALA A 313 -9.82 10.32 -11.70
C ALA A 313 -11.29 10.03 -11.39
N GLY A 314 -11.61 9.66 -10.14
CA GLY A 314 -12.97 9.36 -9.70
C GLY A 314 -13.92 10.55 -9.86
N TYR A 315 -13.52 11.74 -9.41
CA TYR A 315 -14.33 12.95 -9.54
C TYR A 315 -14.62 13.29 -11.01
N ASN A 316 -13.56 13.37 -11.85
CA ASN A 316 -13.73 13.75 -13.27
C ASN A 316 -14.51 12.67 -14.05
N TYR A 317 -14.38 11.40 -13.67
CA TYR A 317 -15.21 10.33 -14.23
C TYR A 317 -16.68 10.50 -13.87
N GLY A 318 -16.98 10.76 -12.59
CA GLY A 318 -18.32 11.08 -12.12
C GLY A 318 -18.93 12.31 -12.81
N ALA A 319 -18.13 13.34 -13.06
CA ALA A 319 -18.49 14.56 -13.77
C ALA A 319 -18.55 14.40 -15.30
N LYS A 320 -18.31 13.18 -15.85
CA LYS A 320 -18.26 12.88 -17.29
C LYS A 320 -17.21 13.70 -18.08
N GLN A 321 -16.16 14.18 -17.39
CA GLN A 321 -15.06 14.94 -17.98
C GLN A 321 -13.93 14.00 -18.47
N TYR A 322 -14.23 13.12 -19.42
CA TYR A 322 -13.34 12.07 -19.91
C TYR A 322 -11.96 12.55 -20.40
N PRO A 323 -11.84 13.71 -21.09
CA PRO A 323 -10.51 14.22 -21.48
C PRO A 323 -9.60 14.48 -20.27
N ARG A 324 -10.17 14.92 -19.14
CA ARG A 324 -9.41 15.13 -17.91
C ARG A 324 -9.02 13.82 -17.24
N VAL A 325 -9.93 12.82 -17.29
CA VAL A 325 -9.66 11.45 -16.81
C VAL A 325 -8.49 10.82 -17.55
N THR A 326 -8.49 10.90 -18.89
CA THR A 326 -7.39 10.40 -19.72
C THR A 326 -6.09 11.17 -19.47
N LYS A 327 -6.16 12.48 -19.27
CA LYS A 327 -4.98 13.30 -19.01
C LYS A 327 -4.34 12.97 -17.67
N VAL A 328 -5.12 12.78 -16.58
CA VAL A 328 -4.54 12.40 -15.28
C VAL A 328 -3.91 11.02 -15.34
N LEU A 329 -4.54 10.05 -16.01
CA LEU A 329 -3.97 8.72 -16.22
C LEU A 329 -2.62 8.80 -16.93
N LYS A 330 -2.54 9.49 -18.08
CA LYS A 330 -1.29 9.64 -18.85
C LYS A 330 -0.18 10.25 -18.00
N ILE A 331 -0.45 11.37 -17.32
CA ILE A 331 0.58 12.04 -16.49
C ILE A 331 1.04 11.13 -15.36
N THR A 332 0.12 10.40 -14.71
CA THR A 332 0.47 9.48 -13.62
C THR A 332 1.29 8.29 -14.12
N ILE A 333 0.95 7.73 -15.30
CA ILE A 333 1.76 6.67 -15.94
C ILE A 333 3.17 7.18 -16.21
N TYR A 334 3.33 8.35 -16.84
CA TYR A 334 4.66 8.90 -17.11
C TYR A 334 5.46 9.12 -15.83
N ALA A 335 4.86 9.71 -14.81
CA ALA A 335 5.52 9.93 -13.52
C ALA A 335 5.93 8.62 -12.85
N ALA A 336 5.05 7.62 -12.80
CA ALA A 336 5.35 6.32 -12.23
C ALA A 336 6.44 5.56 -13.02
N THR A 337 6.38 5.60 -14.36
CA THR A 337 7.39 4.99 -15.22
C THR A 337 8.76 5.64 -15.03
N ILE A 338 8.84 6.97 -14.87
CA ILE A 338 10.10 7.66 -14.53
C ILE A 338 10.65 7.16 -13.20
N VAL A 339 9.81 7.07 -12.16
CA VAL A 339 10.22 6.60 -10.84
C VAL A 339 10.73 5.15 -10.91
N THR A 340 9.98 4.25 -11.55
CA THR A 340 10.36 2.84 -11.64
C THR A 340 11.56 2.63 -12.56
N THR A 341 11.70 3.41 -13.64
CA THR A 341 12.89 3.39 -14.50
C THR A 341 14.12 3.89 -13.74
N THR A 342 13.99 4.90 -12.89
CA THR A 342 15.09 5.34 -12.02
C THR A 342 15.52 4.22 -11.08
N GLY A 343 14.57 3.50 -10.47
CA GLY A 343 14.83 2.31 -9.66
C GLY A 343 15.52 1.19 -10.45
N PHE A 344 15.08 0.95 -11.69
CA PHE A 344 15.71 0.02 -12.60
C PHE A 344 17.18 0.40 -12.90
N LEU A 345 17.42 1.64 -13.29
CA LEU A 345 18.77 2.13 -13.59
C LEU A 345 19.70 2.02 -12.38
N MET A 346 19.20 2.40 -11.20
CA MET A 346 19.97 2.27 -9.95
C MET A 346 20.30 0.80 -9.66
N GLY A 347 19.33 -0.10 -9.74
CA GLY A 347 19.53 -1.51 -9.45
C GLY A 347 20.39 -2.25 -10.49
N MET A 348 20.38 -1.82 -11.76
CA MET A 348 21.20 -2.43 -12.80
C MET A 348 22.64 -1.93 -12.81
N PHE A 349 22.87 -0.61 -12.71
CA PHE A 349 24.18 -0.01 -12.89
C PHE A 349 24.98 0.15 -11.59
N ILE A 350 24.32 0.45 -10.46
CA ILE A 350 24.98 0.69 -9.17
C ILE A 350 24.43 -0.18 -8.02
N PRO A 351 24.13 -1.49 -8.23
CA PRO A 351 23.48 -2.31 -7.21
C PRO A 351 24.37 -2.49 -5.98
N ARG A 352 25.70 -2.62 -6.14
CA ARG A 352 26.61 -2.77 -5.01
C ARG A 352 26.57 -1.55 -4.09
N LEU A 353 26.60 -0.34 -4.64
CA LEU A 353 26.53 0.91 -3.87
C LEU A 353 25.18 1.02 -3.14
N ALA A 354 24.06 0.69 -3.79
CA ALA A 354 22.76 0.72 -3.17
C ALA A 354 22.62 -0.27 -2.00
N VAL A 355 23.18 -1.46 -2.15
CA VAL A 355 23.15 -2.52 -1.12
C VAL A 355 24.14 -2.22 0.02
N SER A 356 25.34 -1.65 -0.27
CA SER A 356 26.36 -1.37 0.74
C SER A 356 25.90 -0.34 1.80
N ILE A 357 24.84 0.42 1.52
CA ILE A 357 24.19 1.30 2.53
C ILE A 357 23.62 0.47 3.71
N PHE A 358 23.24 -0.79 3.46
CA PHE A 358 22.57 -1.64 4.45
C PHE A 358 23.50 -2.64 5.14
N THR A 359 24.61 -3.03 4.49
CA THR A 359 25.53 -4.01 5.03
C THR A 359 26.94 -3.86 4.46
N THR A 360 27.93 -4.14 5.29
CA THR A 360 29.35 -4.19 4.91
C THR A 360 29.85 -5.61 4.63
N HIS A 361 29.00 -6.64 4.91
CA HIS A 361 29.37 -8.03 4.71
C HIS A 361 29.41 -8.37 3.21
N GLU A 362 30.61 -8.61 2.67
CA GLU A 362 30.89 -8.68 1.23
C GLU A 362 30.07 -9.75 0.50
N GLU A 363 29.88 -10.92 1.09
CA GLU A 363 29.08 -12.00 0.52
C GLU A 363 27.60 -11.63 0.44
N LEU A 364 27.05 -11.02 1.48
CA LEU A 364 25.68 -10.54 1.51
C LEU A 364 25.46 -9.42 0.47
N VAL A 365 26.43 -8.49 0.32
CA VAL A 365 26.42 -7.46 -0.74
C VAL A 365 26.38 -8.12 -2.12
N ARG A 366 27.19 -9.16 -2.35
CA ARG A 366 27.26 -9.87 -3.64
C ARG A 366 25.93 -10.54 -4.00
N ILE A 367 25.32 -11.26 -3.05
CA ILE A 367 24.05 -11.98 -3.25
C ILE A 367 22.91 -10.96 -3.45
N SER A 368 22.82 -9.95 -2.58
CA SER A 368 21.80 -8.90 -2.68
C SER A 368 21.90 -8.10 -3.97
N ALA A 369 23.12 -7.77 -4.44
CA ALA A 369 23.32 -7.05 -5.70
C ALA A 369 22.86 -7.87 -6.93
N LYS A 370 23.07 -9.19 -6.92
CA LYS A 370 22.52 -10.09 -7.94
C LYS A 370 21.00 -10.16 -7.88
N GLY A 371 20.43 -10.38 -6.68
CA GLY A 371 18.99 -10.40 -6.46
C GLY A 371 18.31 -9.11 -6.88
N LEU A 372 18.92 -7.96 -6.55
CA LEU A 372 18.38 -6.65 -6.94
C LEU A 372 18.28 -6.50 -8.46
N ARG A 373 19.32 -6.89 -9.21
CA ARG A 373 19.29 -6.85 -10.69
C ARG A 373 18.14 -7.65 -11.28
N ILE A 374 17.86 -8.83 -10.72
CA ILE A 374 16.78 -9.71 -11.18
C ILE A 374 15.43 -9.06 -10.91
N VAL A 375 15.20 -8.59 -9.70
CA VAL A 375 13.91 -8.01 -9.28
C VAL A 375 13.59 -6.71 -10.02
N VAL A 376 14.59 -5.84 -10.26
CA VAL A 376 14.34 -4.57 -10.95
C VAL A 376 14.23 -4.70 -12.47
N MET A 377 14.52 -5.85 -13.06
CA MET A 377 14.53 -6.04 -14.51
C MET A 377 13.23 -5.61 -15.19
N PHE A 378 12.09 -5.88 -14.57
CA PHE A 378 10.77 -5.53 -15.07
C PHE A 378 10.17 -4.26 -14.45
N PHE A 379 10.93 -3.54 -13.64
CA PHE A 379 10.44 -2.37 -12.90
C PHE A 379 9.78 -1.29 -13.78
N PRO A 380 10.29 -0.95 -14.96
CA PRO A 380 9.64 0.04 -15.83
C PRO A 380 8.20 -0.34 -16.19
N ILE A 381 7.93 -1.64 -16.37
CA ILE A 381 6.60 -2.17 -16.71
C ILE A 381 5.69 -2.19 -15.46
N VAL A 382 6.26 -2.51 -14.29
CA VAL A 382 5.52 -2.55 -13.02
C VAL A 382 4.89 -1.19 -12.69
N GLY A 383 5.59 -0.08 -12.94
CA GLY A 383 5.04 1.26 -12.72
C GLY A 383 3.77 1.52 -13.53
N PHE A 384 3.80 1.20 -14.82
CA PHE A 384 2.64 1.30 -15.71
C PHE A 384 1.47 0.45 -15.22
N GLN A 385 1.74 -0.81 -14.87
CA GLN A 385 0.73 -1.77 -14.45
C GLN A 385 0.06 -1.37 -13.12
N MET A 386 0.85 -0.93 -12.13
CA MET A 386 0.33 -0.44 -10.85
C MET A 386 -0.63 0.75 -11.03
N VAL A 387 -0.25 1.71 -11.89
CA VAL A 387 -1.10 2.89 -12.16
C VAL A 387 -2.37 2.47 -12.89
N THR A 388 -2.29 1.60 -13.88
CA THR A 388 -3.45 1.17 -14.68
C THR A 388 -4.46 0.40 -13.82
N SER A 389 -3.99 -0.53 -12.97
CA SER A 389 -4.87 -1.26 -12.04
C SER A 389 -5.58 -0.31 -11.07
N ASN A 390 -4.83 0.61 -10.46
CA ASN A 390 -5.38 1.62 -9.54
C ASN A 390 -6.33 2.60 -10.25
N PHE A 391 -6.08 2.92 -11.51
CA PHE A 391 -6.95 3.76 -12.31
C PHE A 391 -8.35 3.12 -12.49
N PHE A 392 -8.43 1.86 -12.91
CA PHE A 392 -9.73 1.17 -13.04
C PHE A 392 -10.47 1.10 -11.72
N GLN A 393 -9.76 0.88 -10.62
CA GLN A 393 -10.32 0.97 -9.28
C GLN A 393 -10.87 2.37 -8.98
N SER A 394 -10.14 3.43 -9.34
CA SER A 394 -10.49 4.83 -9.05
C SER A 394 -11.74 5.31 -9.79
N ILE A 395 -12.09 4.69 -10.91
CA ILE A 395 -13.31 4.98 -11.66
C ILE A 395 -14.45 3.99 -11.37
N GLY A 396 -14.28 3.10 -10.37
CA GLY A 396 -15.30 2.16 -9.93
C GLY A 396 -15.44 0.90 -10.79
N MET A 397 -14.50 0.62 -11.70
CA MET A 397 -14.52 -0.59 -12.55
C MET A 397 -13.82 -1.76 -11.82
N ALA A 398 -14.45 -2.25 -10.75
CA ALA A 398 -13.88 -3.26 -9.84
C ALA A 398 -13.41 -4.54 -10.57
N SER A 399 -14.22 -5.10 -11.46
CA SER A 399 -13.88 -6.35 -12.17
C SER A 399 -12.60 -6.24 -13.00
N LYS A 400 -12.41 -5.10 -13.71
CA LYS A 400 -11.19 -4.84 -14.49
C LYS A 400 -9.98 -4.63 -13.56
N ALA A 401 -10.17 -3.93 -12.45
CA ALA A 401 -9.11 -3.72 -11.46
C ALA A 401 -8.68 -5.04 -10.82
N ILE A 402 -9.62 -5.91 -10.45
CA ILE A 402 -9.34 -7.25 -9.91
C ILE A 402 -8.56 -8.08 -10.92
N PHE A 403 -9.04 -8.17 -12.15
CA PHE A 403 -8.38 -8.94 -13.20
C PHE A 403 -6.92 -8.50 -13.39
N LEU A 404 -6.68 -7.19 -13.54
CA LEU A 404 -5.33 -6.65 -13.69
C LEU A 404 -4.45 -6.82 -12.45
N SER A 405 -5.03 -6.80 -11.26
CA SER A 405 -4.29 -6.98 -10.01
C SER A 405 -3.89 -8.44 -9.80
N VAL A 406 -4.78 -9.38 -10.12
CA VAL A 406 -4.54 -10.81 -9.92
C VAL A 406 -3.66 -11.39 -11.03
N SER A 407 -3.83 -10.97 -12.30
CA SER A 407 -3.02 -11.44 -13.42
C SER A 407 -1.53 -11.09 -13.29
N ARG A 408 -1.18 -10.05 -12.53
CA ARG A 408 0.21 -9.69 -12.23
C ARG A 408 0.93 -10.72 -11.33
N GLN A 409 0.19 -11.36 -10.44
CA GLN A 409 0.78 -12.17 -9.37
C GLN A 409 1.54 -13.43 -9.87
N PRO A 410 1.05 -14.18 -10.89
CA PRO A 410 1.77 -15.33 -11.42
C PRO A 410 3.12 -14.99 -12.04
N ASP A 411 3.28 -13.81 -12.65
CA ASP A 411 4.52 -13.38 -13.32
C ASP A 411 5.63 -13.10 -12.30
N THR A 412 5.28 -12.52 -11.16
CA THR A 412 6.20 -12.35 -10.03
C THR A 412 6.63 -13.70 -9.44
N LEU A 413 5.72 -14.67 -9.34
CA LEU A 413 6.02 -16.02 -8.85
C LEU A 413 6.94 -16.81 -9.80
N SER A 414 6.72 -16.71 -11.10
CA SER A 414 7.53 -17.43 -12.09
C SER A 414 8.93 -16.82 -12.27
N ALA A 415 9.04 -15.49 -12.25
CA ALA A 415 10.31 -14.78 -12.36
C ALA A 415 11.14 -14.86 -11.07
N ASP A 416 10.52 -14.68 -9.91
CA ASP A 416 11.24 -14.65 -8.62
C ASP A 416 11.58 -16.06 -8.11
N SER A 417 10.65 -17.04 -8.20
CA SER A 417 10.87 -18.34 -7.59
C SER A 417 11.84 -19.23 -8.37
N SER A 418 11.72 -19.29 -9.70
CA SER A 418 12.59 -20.16 -10.50
C SER A 418 13.97 -19.54 -10.74
N THR A 419 14.06 -18.23 -10.93
CA THR A 419 15.31 -17.54 -11.26
C THR A 419 16.12 -17.20 -10.02
N VAL A 420 15.47 -16.77 -8.92
CA VAL A 420 16.14 -16.56 -7.63
C VAL A 420 16.54 -17.90 -7.00
N LEU A 421 15.68 -18.92 -7.07
CA LEU A 421 15.98 -20.26 -6.58
C LEU A 421 17.12 -20.92 -7.38
N ARG A 422 17.18 -20.73 -8.69
CA ARG A 422 18.31 -21.22 -9.51
C ARG A 422 19.59 -20.42 -9.30
N ALA A 423 19.51 -19.12 -9.09
CA ALA A 423 20.69 -18.27 -8.84
C ALA A 423 21.31 -18.51 -7.44
N THR A 424 20.53 -18.89 -6.43
CA THR A 424 21.01 -19.17 -5.08
C THR A 424 21.39 -20.65 -4.86
N GLY A 425 20.69 -21.59 -5.49
CA GLY A 425 20.89 -23.04 -5.28
C GLY A 425 21.99 -23.68 -6.13
N SER A 426 22.52 -23.00 -7.16
CA SER A 426 23.51 -23.60 -8.06
C SER A 426 24.96 -23.16 -7.79
N LEU A 427 25.22 -22.44 -6.69
CA LEU A 427 26.56 -21.90 -6.42
C LEU A 427 27.64 -22.92 -6.02
N ASP A 428 27.25 -24.13 -5.60
CA ASP A 428 28.21 -25.14 -5.14
C ASP A 428 28.51 -26.28 -6.11
N LYS A 429 27.87 -26.38 -7.29
CA LYS A 429 28.03 -27.52 -8.19
C LYS A 429 28.56 -27.27 -9.59
N TYR A 430 28.70 -26.04 -10.08
CA TYR A 430 29.17 -25.79 -11.44
C TYR A 430 30.17 -24.62 -11.54
N ALA A 431 31.43 -24.97 -11.48
CA ALA A 431 32.58 -24.11 -11.86
C ALA A 431 32.75 -23.99 -13.39
N ASP A 432 31.69 -24.13 -14.19
CA ASP A 432 31.84 -24.06 -15.65
C ASP A 432 30.96 -22.96 -16.27
N PHE A 433 31.58 -21.78 -16.37
CA PHE A 433 30.96 -20.51 -16.77
C PHE A 433 30.53 -20.43 -18.24
N ARG A 434 30.82 -21.43 -19.07
CA ARG A 434 30.56 -21.41 -20.52
C ARG A 434 29.21 -22.00 -20.94
N SER A 435 28.55 -22.76 -20.10
CA SER A 435 27.26 -23.38 -20.42
C SER A 435 26.04 -22.50 -20.10
N TYR A 436 26.22 -21.50 -19.23
CA TYR A 436 25.13 -20.65 -18.72
C TYR A 436 24.65 -19.56 -19.70
N SER A 437 25.46 -19.17 -20.68
CA SER A 437 25.12 -18.08 -21.60
C SER A 437 24.07 -18.47 -22.67
N LYS A 438 23.74 -19.74 -22.82
CA LYS A 438 22.81 -20.21 -23.87
C LYS A 438 21.40 -20.58 -23.39
N LEU A 439 21.23 -20.96 -22.12
CA LEU A 439 19.91 -21.30 -21.59
C LEU A 439 19.15 -20.09 -21.03
N ASP A 440 19.87 -19.13 -20.47
CA ASP A 440 19.28 -17.95 -19.79
C ASP A 440 18.62 -16.95 -20.75
N CYS A 441 19.10 -16.84 -21.99
CA CYS A 441 18.53 -15.92 -22.98
C CYS A 441 17.18 -16.41 -23.58
N ARG A 442 16.91 -17.71 -23.62
CA ARG A 442 15.69 -18.24 -24.24
C ARG A 442 14.49 -18.17 -23.30
N ASP A 443 14.69 -18.52 -22.03
CA ASP A 443 13.63 -18.50 -21.04
C ASP A 443 13.28 -17.06 -20.62
N ASN A 444 14.27 -16.17 -20.51
CA ASN A 444 14.06 -14.76 -20.28
C ASN A 444 13.43 -14.03 -21.48
N ALA A 445 13.71 -14.47 -22.72
CA ALA A 445 13.06 -13.95 -23.91
C ALA A 445 11.59 -14.35 -24.03
N LEU A 446 11.22 -15.55 -23.57
CA LEU A 446 9.84 -16.02 -23.54
C LEU A 446 9.00 -15.25 -22.52
N VAL A 447 9.54 -15.01 -21.32
CA VAL A 447 8.89 -14.19 -20.28
C VAL A 447 8.79 -12.73 -20.72
N ALA A 448 9.83 -12.19 -21.36
CA ALA A 448 9.80 -10.83 -21.91
C ALA A 448 8.79 -10.70 -23.08
N VAL A 449 8.68 -11.70 -23.94
CA VAL A 449 7.71 -11.73 -25.05
C VAL A 449 6.28 -11.86 -24.51
N GLN A 450 6.04 -12.67 -23.48
CA GLN A 450 4.73 -12.75 -22.82
C GLN A 450 4.36 -11.43 -22.16
N ALA A 451 5.27 -10.80 -21.40
CA ALA A 451 5.05 -9.49 -20.78
C ALA A 451 4.81 -8.37 -21.83
N ILE A 452 5.51 -8.43 -22.97
CA ILE A 452 5.28 -7.51 -24.11
C ILE A 452 3.94 -7.81 -24.79
N GLN A 453 3.57 -9.07 -24.93
CA GLN A 453 2.32 -9.48 -25.54
C GLN A 453 1.11 -9.10 -24.66
N GLU A 454 1.24 -9.20 -23.35
CA GLU A 454 0.25 -8.68 -22.38
C GLU A 454 0.20 -7.15 -22.35
N SER A 455 1.34 -6.45 -22.46
CA SER A 455 1.37 -5.00 -22.56
C SER A 455 0.77 -4.49 -23.87
N VAL A 456 0.91 -5.25 -24.96
CA VAL A 456 0.27 -4.98 -26.26
C VAL A 456 -1.23 -5.27 -26.20
N CYS A 457 -1.65 -6.32 -25.51
CA CYS A 457 -3.06 -6.62 -25.23
C CYS A 457 -3.69 -5.55 -24.33
N LEU A 458 -2.96 -5.06 -23.34
CA LEU A 458 -3.36 -3.94 -22.47
C LEU A 458 -3.42 -2.59 -23.22
N THR A 459 -2.51 -2.34 -24.16
CA THR A 459 -2.57 -1.17 -25.07
C THR A 459 -3.72 -1.29 -26.05
N GLY A 460 -4.05 -2.49 -26.51
CA GLY A 460 -5.25 -2.79 -27.29
C GLY A 460 -6.54 -2.54 -26.50
N LEU A 461 -6.60 -3.02 -25.28
CA LEU A 461 -7.71 -2.76 -24.33
C LEU A 461 -7.83 -1.28 -23.96
N LEU A 462 -6.72 -0.56 -23.81
CA LEU A 462 -6.72 0.89 -23.61
C LEU A 462 -7.19 1.65 -24.86
N ARG A 463 -6.79 1.24 -26.06
CA ARG A 463 -7.31 1.81 -27.32
C ARG A 463 -8.79 1.54 -27.49
N TYR A 464 -9.25 0.34 -27.18
CA TYR A 464 -10.66 -0.03 -27.24
C TYR A 464 -11.49 0.71 -26.16
N SER A 465 -10.97 0.91 -24.94
CA SER A 465 -11.66 1.66 -23.87
C SER A 465 -11.61 3.18 -24.05
N LEU A 466 -10.67 3.71 -24.82
CA LEU A 466 -10.47 5.14 -25.04
C LEU A 466 -11.02 5.65 -26.38
N GLY A 467 -11.25 4.75 -27.35
CA GLY A 467 -11.74 5.09 -28.69
C GLY A 467 -13.23 4.84 -28.92
N GLU A 468 -13.79 3.84 -28.25
CA GLU A 468 -15.20 3.47 -28.33
C GLU A 468 -15.74 3.24 -26.93
N MET A 469 -16.10 4.32 -26.23
CA MET A 469 -16.95 4.17 -25.05
C MET A 469 -18.38 3.91 -25.52
N PRO A 470 -18.92 2.68 -25.43
CA PRO A 470 -20.35 2.47 -25.59
C PRO A 470 -21.03 3.24 -24.47
N THR A 471 -22.02 4.01 -24.82
CA THR A 471 -23.01 4.60 -23.91
C THR A 471 -23.76 3.47 -23.21
N TYR A 472 -23.14 2.89 -22.16
CA TYR A 472 -23.88 2.00 -21.27
C TYR A 472 -24.73 2.87 -20.34
N THR A 473 -25.97 3.04 -20.74
CA THR A 473 -27.05 3.39 -19.83
C THR A 473 -27.05 2.39 -18.67
N LEU A 474 -26.72 2.88 -17.50
CA LEU A 474 -27.05 2.22 -16.24
C LEU A 474 -28.57 2.11 -16.20
N HIS A 475 -29.11 0.96 -16.49
CA HIS A 475 -30.51 0.64 -16.20
C HIS A 475 -30.72 0.74 -14.69
N SER A 476 -31.70 1.55 -14.37
CA SER A 476 -32.34 1.87 -13.07
C SER A 476 -32.54 0.67 -12.16
#